data_9926ed0c1884fd44e1d0e9123b1f0720
#
_entry.id   9926ed0c1884fd44e1d0e9123b1f0720
#
_cell.length_a   1.000
_cell.length_b   1.000
_cell.length_c   1.000
_cell.angle_alpha   90.00
_cell.angle_beta   90.00
_cell.angle_gamma   90.00
#
_symmetry.space_group_name_H-M   'P 1'
#
loop_
_entity.id
_entity.type
_entity.pdbx_description
1 polymer ?
#
loop_
_entity_poly.entity_id
_entity_poly.type
_entity_poly.pdbx_seq_one_letter_code
_entity_poly.pdbx_strand_id
1 'polypeptide(L)'
;MTVIKDGWHGDTSKMFLVGKCAPHNQRLVQITQECLYKGIEAVKPGAYLGDIGNAIQKHAEKNYYSVVEDYCGHGIGKIYHEEPQILHYGKPGTGIQLKEGMCFTIEPMINQGTKYCKTLNDGWTVETKDGRNSAQWEHTIAVTKTGSETVSYTHLTLPTMIRV
;
A
#
# COMPACT_ATOMS: atom_id res chain seq x y z
N MET A 1 -6.01 4.78 8.50
CA MET A 1 -6.83 4.65 9.75
C MET A 1 -6.33 3.44 10.49
N THR A 2 -5.81 3.66 11.69
CA THR A 2 -5.28 2.59 12.54
C THR A 2 -6.29 2.19 13.60
N VAL A 3 -6.51 0.90 13.77
CA VAL A 3 -7.39 0.34 14.81
C VAL A 3 -6.53 -0.51 15.75
N ILE A 4 -6.78 -0.40 17.05
CA ILE A 4 -6.13 -1.22 18.08
C ILE A 4 -7.20 -2.09 18.74
N LYS A 5 -7.02 -3.39 18.73
CA LYS A 5 -7.88 -4.34 19.42
C LYS A 5 -7.02 -5.32 20.23
N ASP A 6 -7.27 -5.39 21.52
CA ASP A 6 -6.54 -6.28 22.45
C ASP A 6 -5.00 -6.14 22.38
N GLY A 7 -4.55 -4.90 22.11
CA GLY A 7 -3.13 -4.55 21.94
C GLY A 7 -2.53 -4.88 20.57
N TRP A 8 -3.33 -5.32 19.60
CA TRP A 8 -2.91 -5.54 18.22
C TRP A 8 -3.35 -4.40 17.32
N HIS A 9 -2.47 -3.97 16.43
CA HIS A 9 -2.72 -2.91 15.46
C HIS A 9 -3.14 -3.49 14.11
N GLY A 10 -4.05 -2.79 13.45
CA GLY A 10 -4.39 -3.00 12.05
C GLY A 10 -4.47 -1.66 11.37
N ASP A 11 -3.83 -1.49 10.22
CA ASP A 11 -3.77 -0.24 9.49
C ASP A 11 -4.34 -0.35 8.10
N THR A 12 -5.00 0.72 7.64
CA THR A 12 -5.57 0.78 6.29
C THR A 12 -5.82 2.21 5.87
N SER A 13 -5.66 2.50 4.59
CA SER A 13 -6.08 3.75 3.99
C SER A 13 -6.81 3.53 2.67
N LYS A 14 -7.72 4.45 2.36
CA LYS A 14 -8.55 4.42 1.18
C LYS A 14 -8.74 5.81 0.62
N MET A 15 -8.71 5.92 -0.70
CA MET A 15 -9.06 7.14 -1.40
C MET A 15 -10.56 7.20 -1.70
N PHE A 16 -11.14 8.38 -1.48
CA PHE A 16 -12.54 8.69 -1.82
C PHE A 16 -12.58 9.82 -2.84
N LEU A 17 -13.31 9.60 -3.91
CA LEU A 17 -13.60 10.64 -4.89
C LEU A 17 -14.84 11.41 -4.44
N VAL A 18 -14.69 12.71 -4.15
CA VAL A 18 -15.77 13.56 -3.68
C VAL A 18 -16.24 14.47 -4.80
N GLY A 19 -17.52 14.37 -5.15
CA GLY A 19 -18.11 15.16 -6.22
C GLY A 19 -17.55 14.83 -7.61
N LYS A 20 -17.45 15.85 -8.46
CA LYS A 20 -16.98 15.71 -9.85
C LYS A 20 -15.45 15.81 -9.89
N CYS A 21 -14.75 14.67 -9.92
CA CYS A 21 -13.29 14.64 -10.04
C CYS A 21 -12.84 14.61 -11.50
N ALA A 22 -11.73 15.27 -11.79
CA ALA A 22 -11.12 15.24 -13.13
C ALA A 22 -10.69 13.80 -13.51
N PRO A 23 -10.85 13.38 -14.78
CA PRO A 23 -10.56 12.00 -15.20
C PRO A 23 -9.14 11.52 -14.87
N HIS A 24 -8.14 12.42 -14.98
CA HIS A 24 -6.76 12.07 -14.64
C HIS A 24 -6.56 11.78 -13.15
N ASN A 25 -7.35 12.40 -12.24
CA ASN A 25 -7.31 12.12 -10.81
C ASN A 25 -8.02 10.80 -10.50
N GLN A 26 -9.17 10.53 -11.15
CA GLN A 26 -9.84 9.25 -11.02
C GLN A 26 -8.91 8.11 -11.44
N ARG A 27 -8.20 8.29 -12.58
CA ARG A 27 -7.22 7.32 -13.07
C ARG A 27 -6.06 7.13 -12.10
N LEU A 28 -5.53 8.20 -11.49
CA LEU A 28 -4.48 8.10 -10.47
C LEU A 28 -4.94 7.23 -9.30
N VAL A 29 -6.11 7.50 -8.74
CA VAL A 29 -6.68 6.75 -7.61
C VAL A 29 -6.87 5.27 -7.97
N GLN A 30 -7.38 4.98 -9.16
CA GLN A 30 -7.57 3.61 -9.65
C GLN A 30 -6.23 2.88 -9.81
N ILE A 31 -5.25 3.47 -10.50
CA ILE A 31 -3.94 2.84 -10.71
C ILE A 31 -3.20 2.63 -9.39
N THR A 32 -3.35 3.54 -8.42
CA THR A 32 -2.77 3.36 -7.09
C THR A 32 -3.38 2.15 -6.38
N GLN A 33 -4.70 1.96 -6.48
CA GLN A 33 -5.37 0.78 -5.95
C GLN A 33 -4.88 -0.51 -6.64
N GLU A 34 -4.76 -0.48 -7.96
CA GLU A 34 -4.22 -1.60 -8.72
C GLU A 34 -2.77 -1.92 -8.31
N CYS A 35 -1.94 -0.89 -8.06
CA CYS A 35 -0.58 -1.07 -7.51
C CYS A 35 -0.60 -1.81 -6.19
N LEU A 36 -1.47 -1.44 -5.25
CA LEU A 36 -1.64 -2.14 -3.99
C LEU A 36 -1.97 -3.63 -4.22
N TYR A 37 -2.97 -3.93 -5.06
CA TYR A 37 -3.35 -5.31 -5.33
C TYR A 37 -2.26 -6.10 -6.04
N LYS A 38 -1.48 -5.49 -6.94
CA LYS A 38 -0.31 -6.14 -7.56
C LYS A 38 0.76 -6.49 -6.53
N GLY A 39 0.97 -5.64 -5.53
CA GLY A 39 1.82 -5.94 -4.39
C GLY A 39 1.30 -7.13 -3.58
N ILE A 40 0.00 -7.14 -3.26
CA ILE A 40 -0.66 -8.22 -2.50
C ILE A 40 -0.60 -9.56 -3.25
N GLU A 41 -0.83 -9.57 -4.56
CA GLU A 41 -0.74 -10.77 -5.42
C GLU A 41 0.65 -11.42 -5.38
N ALA A 42 1.71 -10.65 -5.13
CA ALA A 42 3.08 -11.16 -5.00
C ALA A 42 3.36 -11.82 -3.65
N VAL A 43 2.50 -11.62 -2.64
CA VAL A 43 2.71 -12.14 -1.27
C VAL A 43 2.35 -13.62 -1.18
N LYS A 44 3.37 -14.44 -0.93
CA LYS A 44 3.23 -15.87 -0.63
C LYS A 44 4.48 -16.38 0.09
N PRO A 45 4.41 -17.49 0.82
CA PRO A 45 5.60 -18.10 1.40
C PRO A 45 6.66 -18.37 0.34
N GLY A 46 7.91 -18.02 0.65
CA GLY A 46 9.05 -18.20 -0.26
C GLY A 46 9.30 -17.06 -1.24
N ALA A 47 8.34 -16.15 -1.48
CA ALA A 47 8.59 -14.90 -2.19
C ALA A 47 9.46 -13.95 -1.34
N TYR A 48 9.93 -12.88 -1.92
CA TYR A 48 10.78 -11.89 -1.27
C TYR A 48 10.10 -10.52 -1.19
N LEU A 49 10.50 -9.68 -0.23
CA LEU A 49 9.97 -8.31 -0.12
C LEU A 49 10.18 -7.52 -1.43
N GLY A 50 11.30 -7.72 -2.11
CA GLY A 50 11.57 -7.10 -3.41
C GLY A 50 10.61 -7.51 -4.53
N ASP A 51 9.95 -8.66 -4.41
CA ASP A 51 8.92 -9.08 -5.39
C ASP A 51 7.68 -8.20 -5.29
N ILE A 52 7.29 -7.83 -4.05
CA ILE A 52 6.19 -6.89 -3.78
C ILE A 52 6.50 -5.53 -4.40
N GLY A 53 7.64 -4.95 -4.04
CA GLY A 53 8.05 -3.64 -4.53
C GLY A 53 8.17 -3.59 -6.06
N ASN A 54 8.75 -4.64 -6.66
CA ASN A 54 8.87 -4.75 -8.11
C ASN A 54 7.51 -4.83 -8.83
N ALA A 55 6.55 -5.58 -8.28
CA ALA A 55 5.21 -5.69 -8.86
C ALA A 55 4.50 -4.33 -8.87
N ILE A 56 4.57 -3.60 -7.76
CA ILE A 56 4.02 -2.24 -7.60
C ILE A 56 4.68 -1.29 -8.59
N GLN A 57 6.01 -1.20 -8.57
CA GLN A 57 6.78 -0.28 -9.41
C GLN A 57 6.52 -0.51 -10.89
N LYS A 58 6.58 -1.75 -11.37
CA LYS A 58 6.29 -2.08 -12.77
C LYS A 58 4.89 -1.65 -13.20
N HIS A 59 3.89 -1.82 -12.34
CA HIS A 59 2.52 -1.43 -12.67
C HIS A 59 2.38 0.09 -12.74
N ALA A 60 2.95 0.82 -11.78
CA ALA A 60 2.94 2.28 -11.77
C ALA A 60 3.64 2.86 -13.02
N GLU A 61 4.88 2.43 -13.31
CA GLU A 61 5.68 2.90 -14.44
C GLU A 61 5.05 2.57 -15.79
N LYS A 62 4.45 1.39 -15.95
CA LYS A 62 3.68 1.01 -17.15
C LYS A 62 2.51 1.97 -17.41
N ASN A 63 1.96 2.57 -16.36
CA ASN A 63 0.87 3.53 -16.43
C ASN A 63 1.34 4.99 -16.43
N TYR A 64 2.66 5.23 -16.57
CA TYR A 64 3.30 6.55 -16.59
C TYR A 64 3.19 7.33 -15.28
N TYR A 65 3.19 6.60 -14.15
CA TYR A 65 3.25 7.14 -12.79
C TYR A 65 4.56 6.77 -12.12
N SER A 66 4.90 7.47 -11.04
CA SER A 66 6.09 7.22 -10.23
C SER A 66 5.72 6.72 -8.84
N VAL A 67 6.51 5.81 -8.32
CA VAL A 67 6.40 5.35 -6.92
C VAL A 67 7.22 6.26 -6.03
N VAL A 68 6.65 6.73 -4.92
CA VAL A 68 7.40 7.46 -3.87
C VAL A 68 8.34 6.49 -3.18
N GLU A 69 9.61 6.90 -3.03
CA GLU A 69 10.66 6.07 -2.43
C GLU A 69 11.02 6.50 -0.99
N ASP A 70 10.56 7.68 -0.57
CA ASP A 70 10.86 8.25 0.76
C ASP A 70 10.08 7.57 1.89
N TYR A 71 9.04 6.81 1.56
CA TYR A 71 8.17 6.12 2.50
C TYR A 71 7.99 4.64 2.10
N CYS A 72 7.65 3.82 3.08
CA CYS A 72 7.47 2.39 2.90
C CYS A 72 6.37 1.84 3.81
N GLY A 73 5.89 0.66 3.52
CA GLY A 73 5.12 -0.14 4.46
C GLY A 73 6.03 -0.71 5.55
N HIS A 74 5.45 -1.31 6.54
CA HIS A 74 6.13 -1.74 7.76
C HIS A 74 5.54 -3.03 8.33
N GLY A 75 6.34 -3.75 9.12
CA GLY A 75 5.83 -4.79 10.00
C GLY A 75 4.81 -4.19 10.98
N ILE A 76 3.78 -4.95 11.33
CA ILE A 76 2.72 -4.49 12.22
C ILE A 76 2.24 -5.65 13.11
N GLY A 77 2.00 -5.35 14.39
CA GLY A 77 1.55 -6.32 15.36
C GLY A 77 1.15 -5.65 16.66
N LYS A 78 1.82 -5.98 17.75
CA LYS A 78 1.67 -5.28 19.04
C LYS A 78 2.41 -3.94 19.06
N ILE A 79 3.35 -3.75 18.15
CA ILE A 79 4.00 -2.48 17.89
C ILE A 79 3.45 -1.95 16.58
N TYR A 80 3.15 -0.64 16.52
CA TYR A 80 2.50 -0.04 15.35
C TYR A 80 3.41 -0.08 14.12
N HIS A 81 4.65 0.39 14.26
CA HIS A 81 5.68 0.32 13.23
C HIS A 81 6.82 -0.55 13.72
N GLU A 82 7.00 -1.70 13.10
CA GLU A 82 8.13 -2.61 13.39
C GLU A 82 8.78 -3.11 12.09
N GLU A 83 9.95 -3.71 12.21
CA GLU A 83 10.59 -4.37 11.08
C GLU A 83 9.74 -5.55 10.53
N PRO A 84 9.82 -5.83 9.23
CA PRO A 84 10.69 -5.21 8.24
C PRO A 84 10.07 -3.99 7.55
N GLN A 85 10.91 -3.19 6.88
CA GLN A 85 10.43 -2.18 5.92
C GLN A 85 9.96 -2.85 4.64
N ILE A 86 8.80 -2.45 4.14
CA ILE A 86 8.18 -2.97 2.92
C ILE A 86 8.28 -1.91 1.82
N LEU A 87 9.36 -1.94 1.05
CA LEU A 87 9.56 -0.98 -0.04
C LEU A 87 8.57 -1.26 -1.18
N HIS A 88 8.03 -0.19 -1.77
CA HIS A 88 7.09 -0.27 -2.90
C HIS A 88 7.79 -0.24 -4.27
N TYR A 89 9.09 -0.43 -4.27
CA TYR A 89 9.97 -0.49 -5.43
C TYR A 89 11.10 -1.50 -5.18
N GLY A 90 11.82 -1.89 -6.22
CA GLY A 90 12.98 -2.77 -6.05
C GLY A 90 13.12 -3.85 -7.10
N LYS A 91 14.00 -4.81 -6.80
CA LYS A 91 14.34 -5.93 -7.68
C LYS A 91 13.70 -7.23 -7.19
N PRO A 92 13.16 -8.07 -8.09
CA PRO A 92 12.61 -9.36 -7.69
C PRO A 92 13.69 -10.25 -7.06
N GLY A 93 13.27 -11.10 -6.14
CA GLY A 93 14.14 -12.05 -5.46
C GLY A 93 15.11 -11.42 -4.46
N THR A 94 14.88 -10.18 -4.01
CA THR A 94 15.75 -9.47 -3.04
C THR A 94 15.02 -9.17 -1.74
N GLY A 95 15.80 -8.91 -0.70
CA GLY A 95 15.30 -8.60 0.63
C GLY A 95 14.97 -9.84 1.46
N ILE A 96 14.12 -9.68 2.47
CA ILE A 96 13.72 -10.75 3.38
C ILE A 96 12.77 -11.71 2.65
N GLN A 97 12.97 -13.00 2.81
CA GLN A 97 12.07 -14.01 2.32
C GLN A 97 10.82 -14.12 3.19
N LEU A 98 9.66 -14.10 2.57
CA LEU A 98 8.37 -14.17 3.25
C LEU A 98 8.13 -15.56 3.84
N LYS A 99 7.64 -15.59 5.07
CA LYS A 99 7.29 -16.80 5.82
C LYS A 99 5.86 -16.70 6.34
N GLU A 100 5.18 -17.83 6.45
CA GLU A 100 3.88 -17.92 7.12
C GLU A 100 3.91 -17.23 8.50
N GLY A 101 2.86 -16.49 8.81
CA GLY A 101 2.69 -15.74 10.05
C GLY A 101 3.26 -14.32 10.05
N MET A 102 4.03 -13.91 9.04
CA MET A 102 4.45 -12.53 8.90
C MET A 102 3.23 -11.64 8.66
N CYS A 103 3.20 -10.47 9.33
CA CYS A 103 2.17 -9.46 9.17
C CYS A 103 2.81 -8.10 8.92
N PHE A 104 2.35 -7.38 7.89
CA PHE A 104 2.91 -6.09 7.47
C PHE A 104 1.93 -5.29 6.65
N THR A 105 2.18 -3.98 6.47
CA THR A 105 1.41 -3.12 5.59
C THR A 105 1.99 -3.10 4.17
N ILE A 106 1.12 -2.95 3.18
CA ILE A 106 1.47 -2.55 1.81
C ILE A 106 0.67 -1.29 1.54
N GLU A 107 1.37 -0.18 1.27
CA GLU A 107 0.79 1.16 1.27
C GLU A 107 1.38 2.09 0.19
N PRO A 108 1.37 1.70 -1.08
CA PRO A 108 2.04 2.45 -2.13
C PRO A 108 1.48 3.87 -2.25
N MET A 109 2.39 4.84 -2.28
CA MET A 109 2.13 6.23 -2.66
C MET A 109 2.56 6.42 -4.11
N ILE A 110 1.62 6.82 -4.95
CA ILE A 110 1.82 6.93 -6.40
C ILE A 110 1.61 8.38 -6.85
N ASN A 111 2.62 8.93 -7.52
CA ASN A 111 2.63 10.31 -8.01
C ASN A 111 2.33 10.39 -9.50
N GLN A 112 1.57 11.43 -9.91
CA GLN A 112 1.34 11.75 -11.32
C GLN A 112 2.58 12.26 -12.04
N GLY A 113 3.57 12.72 -11.32
CA GLY A 113 4.81 13.29 -11.84
C GLY A 113 6.03 12.55 -11.36
N THR A 114 6.98 13.29 -10.80
CA THR A 114 8.22 12.71 -10.28
C THR A 114 8.00 12.00 -8.95
N LYS A 115 8.88 11.08 -8.61
CA LYS A 115 8.85 10.34 -7.35
C LYS A 115 9.22 11.16 -6.12
N TYR A 116 9.77 12.34 -6.30
CA TYR A 116 10.34 13.14 -5.23
C TYR A 116 9.29 13.87 -4.41
N CYS A 117 9.51 13.88 -3.09
CA CYS A 117 8.71 14.60 -2.13
C CYS A 117 9.51 15.73 -1.47
N LYS A 118 8.83 16.61 -0.77
CA LYS A 118 9.40 17.63 0.11
C LYS A 118 8.56 17.75 1.37
N THR A 119 9.20 17.85 2.50
CA THR A 119 8.55 18.17 3.77
C THR A 119 8.49 19.69 3.92
N LEU A 120 7.35 20.22 4.34
CA LEU A 120 7.17 21.64 4.59
C LEU A 120 7.78 22.07 5.91
N ASN A 121 7.79 23.40 6.17
CA ASN A 121 8.41 23.99 7.35
C ASN A 121 7.77 23.61 8.68
N ASP A 122 6.56 23.04 8.65
CA ASP A 122 5.87 22.49 9.84
C ASP A 122 6.48 21.15 10.31
N GLY A 123 7.42 20.58 9.53
CA GLY A 123 8.10 19.31 9.82
C GLY A 123 7.19 18.09 9.67
N TRP A 124 5.98 18.25 9.16
CA TRP A 124 4.98 17.20 9.06
C TRP A 124 4.37 17.06 7.67
N THR A 125 3.89 18.15 7.09
CA THR A 125 3.22 18.14 5.79
C THR A 125 4.20 17.78 4.69
N VAL A 126 3.82 16.78 3.88
CA VAL A 126 4.60 16.31 2.75
C VAL A 126 3.85 16.59 1.46
N GLU A 127 4.52 17.20 0.49
CA GLU A 127 4.01 17.47 -0.83
C GLU A 127 4.88 16.83 -1.91
N THR A 128 4.29 16.55 -3.08
CA THR A 128 5.07 16.22 -4.26
C THR A 128 5.95 17.40 -4.66
N LYS A 129 7.20 17.15 -5.00
CA LYS A 129 8.16 18.23 -5.31
C LYS A 129 7.77 19.04 -6.56
N ASP A 130 7.04 18.44 -7.48
CA ASP A 130 6.56 19.06 -8.72
C ASP A 130 5.13 19.63 -8.65
N GLY A 131 4.48 19.52 -7.48
CA GLY A 131 3.12 20.03 -7.23
C GLY A 131 2.00 19.24 -7.93
N ARG A 132 2.29 18.07 -8.50
CA ARG A 132 1.29 17.20 -9.10
C ARG A 132 0.64 16.33 -8.01
N ASN A 133 -0.52 15.74 -8.34
CA ASN A 133 -1.28 14.95 -7.39
C ASN A 133 -0.60 13.61 -7.06
N SER A 134 -0.81 13.16 -5.83
CA SER A 134 -0.44 11.84 -5.31
C SER A 134 -1.68 11.12 -4.80
N ALA A 135 -1.64 9.79 -4.77
CA ALA A 135 -2.65 8.96 -4.14
C ALA A 135 -2.00 7.83 -3.35
N GLN A 136 -2.69 7.36 -2.31
CA GLN A 136 -2.27 6.22 -1.49
C GLN A 136 -3.44 5.28 -1.23
N TRP A 137 -3.17 3.99 -1.26
CA TRP A 137 -4.04 2.96 -0.72
C TRP A 137 -3.21 2.05 0.18
N GLU A 138 -3.85 1.47 1.18
CA GLU A 138 -3.14 0.65 2.16
C GLU A 138 -3.99 -0.49 2.66
N HIS A 139 -3.33 -1.64 2.87
CA HIS A 139 -3.87 -2.76 3.63
C HIS A 139 -2.82 -3.41 4.52
N THR A 140 -3.28 -3.91 5.68
CA THR A 140 -2.53 -4.88 6.49
C THR A 140 -2.72 -6.27 5.91
N ILE A 141 -1.61 -6.97 5.68
CA ILE A 141 -1.53 -8.27 5.02
C ILE A 141 -0.90 -9.29 5.96
N ALA A 142 -1.49 -10.46 6.07
CA ALA A 142 -0.89 -11.61 6.72
C ALA A 142 -0.45 -12.65 5.67
N VAL A 143 0.75 -13.19 5.82
CA VAL A 143 1.26 -14.30 4.99
C VAL A 143 0.66 -15.61 5.52
N THR A 144 -0.09 -16.31 4.69
CA THR A 144 -0.71 -17.60 5.01
C THR A 144 0.14 -18.77 4.51
N LYS A 145 -0.29 -20.00 4.74
CA LYS A 145 0.40 -21.22 4.24
C LYS A 145 0.60 -21.25 2.72
N THR A 146 -0.32 -20.67 1.97
CA THR A 146 -0.36 -20.80 0.51
C THR A 146 -0.38 -19.46 -0.26
N GLY A 147 -0.48 -18.33 0.45
CA GLY A 147 -0.60 -17.01 -0.16
C GLY A 147 -0.66 -15.90 0.88
N SER A 148 -1.64 -15.03 0.78
CA SER A 148 -1.86 -13.93 1.71
C SER A 148 -3.33 -13.76 2.06
N GLU A 149 -3.58 -13.13 3.20
CA GLU A 149 -4.89 -12.66 3.64
C GLU A 149 -4.83 -11.16 3.92
N THR A 150 -5.80 -10.41 3.43
CA THR A 150 -5.96 -9.00 3.76
C THR A 150 -6.70 -8.87 5.08
N VAL A 151 -5.99 -8.54 6.15
CA VAL A 151 -6.52 -8.46 7.51
C VAL A 151 -7.41 -7.24 7.71
N SER A 152 -7.04 -6.11 7.12
CA SER A 152 -7.77 -4.85 7.21
C SER A 152 -8.82 -4.68 6.10
N TYR A 153 -9.29 -5.78 5.53
CA TYR A 153 -10.32 -5.74 4.50
C TYR A 153 -11.63 -5.23 5.08
N THR A 154 -11.99 -4.00 4.75
CA THR A 154 -13.32 -3.48 5.02
C THR A 154 -14.21 -3.77 3.82
N HIS A 155 -15.25 -4.55 4.02
CA HIS A 155 -16.32 -4.68 3.03
C HIS A 155 -16.91 -3.30 2.75
N LEU A 156 -16.70 -2.79 1.54
CA LEU A 156 -17.30 -1.54 1.09
C LEU A 156 -18.77 -1.72 0.68
N THR A 157 -19.19 -2.94 0.55
CA THR A 157 -20.60 -3.32 0.51
C THR A 157 -20.96 -3.86 1.88
N LEU A 158 -21.92 -3.23 2.55
CA LEU A 158 -22.64 -3.91 3.62
C LEU A 158 -22.91 -5.33 3.13
N PRO A 159 -22.62 -6.40 3.92
CA PRO A 159 -23.00 -7.74 3.51
C PRO A 159 -24.47 -7.64 3.12
N THR A 160 -24.75 -8.04 1.88
CA THR A 160 -26.15 -8.12 1.42
C THR A 160 -26.85 -8.92 2.49
N MET A 161 -27.74 -8.28 3.23
CA MET A 161 -28.45 -8.95 4.30
C MET A 161 -29.03 -10.22 3.70
N ILE A 162 -28.55 -11.35 4.18
CA ILE A 162 -29.15 -12.63 3.85
C ILE A 162 -30.62 -12.45 4.27
N ARG A 163 -31.49 -12.32 3.29
CA ARG A 163 -32.91 -12.39 3.54
C ARG A 163 -33.18 -13.81 4.05
N VAL A 164 -33.50 -13.87 5.34
CA VAL A 164 -34.13 -15.04 5.94
C VAL A 164 -35.50 -15.18 5.34
#